data_52988e87e5f94e5b12873a24edf852d5
#
_entry.id   52988e87e5f94e5b12873a24edf852d5
#
_cell.length_a   1.000
_cell.length_b   1.000
_cell.length_c   1.000
_cell.angle_alpha   90.00
_cell.angle_beta   90.00
_cell.angle_gamma   90.00
#
_symmetry.space_group_name_H-M   'P 1'
#
loop_
_entity.id
_entity.type
_entity.pdbx_description
1 polymer ?
#
loop_
_entity_poly.entity_id
_entity_poly.type
_entity_poly.pdbx_seq_one_letter_code
_entity_poly.pdbx_strand_id
1 'polypeptide(L)'
;MDAPSAAVSDLAPTGKLRAAINFGNPVLAGKDAATGEPCGISVDLARELARRLGVAIEFVPYDAAGKVVEGLKSQAWDVCFLAIDPLRAADISFTAPYAVIEGVYLVAEASPIRSNAEVDRPGVRVGVIVGSAYDLFLSRELKHATIVRAAASAAVMDLWVAGKLDSVAGVKPQLEADARRIPGLRMLPRAFMAINQAMGTPRGREAGARYLGEFMEEMKASGFIAQAFARNRITGASMAP
;
A
#
# COMPACT_ATOMS: atom_id res chain seq x y z
N MET A 1 -7.91 -28.02 6.01
CA MET A 1 -6.94 -28.42 7.06
C MET A 1 -6.94 -27.30 8.09
N ASP A 2 -7.01 -27.67 9.36
CA ASP A 2 -6.92 -26.68 10.45
C ASP A 2 -5.52 -26.09 10.50
N ALA A 3 -5.42 -24.79 10.82
CA ALA A 3 -4.14 -24.12 10.94
C ALA A 3 -3.32 -24.71 12.09
N PRO A 4 -2.00 -24.88 11.96
CA PRO A 4 -1.13 -25.35 13.03
C PRO A 4 -1.25 -24.43 14.27
N SER A 5 -1.32 -25.01 15.46
CA SER A 5 -1.47 -24.26 16.72
C SER A 5 -0.38 -23.19 16.91
N ALA A 6 0.85 -23.46 16.49
CA ALA A 6 1.94 -22.48 16.54
C ALA A 6 1.68 -21.26 15.61
N ALA A 7 1.10 -21.48 14.42
CA ALA A 7 0.73 -20.39 13.53
C ALA A 7 -0.42 -19.55 14.10
N VAL A 8 -1.41 -20.21 14.73
CA VAL A 8 -2.50 -19.51 15.43
C VAL A 8 -1.95 -18.66 16.59
N SER A 9 -1.02 -19.20 17.39
CA SER A 9 -0.39 -18.46 18.49
C SER A 9 0.39 -17.23 18.00
N ASP A 10 1.06 -17.34 16.85
CA ASP A 10 1.81 -16.22 16.27
C ASP A 10 0.90 -15.16 15.66
N LEU A 11 -0.15 -15.55 14.92
CA LEU A 11 -1.01 -14.64 14.16
C LEU A 11 -2.23 -14.12 14.94
N ALA A 12 -2.59 -14.78 16.03
CA ALA A 12 -3.70 -14.38 16.89
C ALA A 12 -3.36 -14.52 18.39
N PRO A 13 -2.27 -13.88 18.87
CA PRO A 13 -1.77 -14.06 20.24
C PRO A 13 -2.77 -13.57 21.31
N THR A 14 -3.73 -12.74 20.93
CA THR A 14 -4.80 -12.23 21.81
C THR A 14 -6.12 -12.99 21.68
N GLY A 15 -6.13 -14.13 20.96
CA GLY A 15 -7.35 -14.88 20.61
C GLY A 15 -8.14 -14.30 19.44
N LYS A 16 -7.64 -13.21 18.83
CA LYS A 16 -8.21 -12.57 17.64
C LYS A 16 -7.08 -12.27 16.65
N LEU A 17 -7.39 -12.29 15.34
CA LEU A 17 -6.53 -11.78 14.31
C LEU A 17 -6.73 -10.26 14.18
N ARG A 18 -5.77 -9.45 14.60
CA ARG A 18 -5.80 -7.99 14.42
C ARG A 18 -5.16 -7.64 13.09
N ALA A 19 -5.97 -7.20 12.13
CA ALA A 19 -5.55 -6.89 10.77
C ALA A 19 -5.44 -5.37 10.56
N ALA A 20 -4.24 -4.87 10.30
CA ALA A 20 -4.01 -3.47 9.96
C ALA A 20 -4.49 -3.18 8.54
N ILE A 21 -5.50 -2.32 8.39
CA ILE A 21 -6.07 -1.93 7.11
C ILE A 21 -5.70 -0.48 6.79
N ASN A 22 -4.98 -0.30 5.69
CA ASN A 22 -4.55 1.02 5.22
C ASN A 22 -5.59 1.61 4.25
N PHE A 23 -6.48 2.44 4.76
CA PHE A 23 -7.45 3.20 3.94
C PHE A 23 -6.83 4.35 3.14
N GLY A 24 -5.57 4.70 3.40
CA GLY A 24 -4.80 5.63 2.56
C GLY A 24 -4.43 5.07 1.18
N ASN A 25 -4.73 3.78 0.93
CA ASN A 25 -4.63 3.17 -0.40
C ASN A 25 -6.01 2.67 -0.86
N PRO A 26 -6.83 3.53 -1.46
CA PRO A 26 -8.20 3.21 -1.85
C PRO A 26 -8.30 2.15 -2.97
N VAL A 27 -7.18 1.80 -3.62
CA VAL A 27 -7.13 0.71 -4.62
C VAL A 27 -7.37 -0.64 -3.97
N LEU A 28 -6.87 -0.85 -2.74
CA LEU A 28 -6.84 -2.16 -2.09
C LEU A 28 -7.78 -2.27 -0.88
N ALA A 29 -8.15 -1.15 -0.28
CA ALA A 29 -9.05 -1.11 0.88
C ALA A 29 -9.88 0.18 0.88
N GLY A 30 -11.11 0.07 1.31
CA GLY A 30 -12.05 1.18 1.45
C GLY A 30 -13.11 0.89 2.50
N LYS A 31 -14.10 1.75 2.54
CA LYS A 31 -15.31 1.54 3.33
C LYS A 31 -16.50 1.45 2.40
N ASP A 32 -17.35 0.48 2.64
CA ASP A 32 -18.62 0.34 1.93
C ASP A 32 -19.48 1.58 2.19
N ALA A 33 -20.00 2.18 1.12
CA ALA A 33 -20.73 3.45 1.21
C ALA A 33 -22.07 3.34 1.96
N ALA A 34 -22.69 2.17 1.98
CA ALA A 34 -23.98 1.95 2.60
C ALA A 34 -23.86 1.55 4.08
N THR A 35 -22.86 0.73 4.42
CA THR A 35 -22.70 0.15 5.74
C THR A 35 -21.59 0.79 6.56
N GLY A 36 -20.63 1.47 5.93
CA GLY A 36 -19.40 1.97 6.56
C GLY A 36 -18.38 0.89 6.89
N GLU A 37 -18.69 -0.38 6.62
CA GLU A 37 -17.83 -1.51 6.92
C GLU A 37 -16.59 -1.54 6.02
N PRO A 38 -15.45 -2.04 6.53
CA PRO A 38 -14.26 -2.26 5.72
C PRO A 38 -14.53 -3.20 4.53
N CYS A 39 -14.05 -2.82 3.34
CA CYS A 39 -14.12 -3.60 2.11
C CYS A 39 -12.81 -3.50 1.31
N GLY A 40 -12.67 -4.29 0.27
CA GLY A 40 -11.47 -4.35 -0.57
C GLY A 40 -10.71 -5.66 -0.41
N ILE A 41 -9.75 -5.89 -1.31
CA ILE A 41 -8.99 -7.16 -1.34
C ILE A 41 -8.21 -7.42 -0.04
N SER A 42 -7.65 -6.39 0.59
CA SER A 42 -6.95 -6.52 1.87
C SER A 42 -7.88 -7.03 2.97
N VAL A 43 -9.14 -6.56 2.97
CA VAL A 43 -10.17 -6.99 3.92
C VAL A 43 -10.63 -8.41 3.63
N ASP A 44 -10.80 -8.77 2.35
CA ASP A 44 -11.19 -10.12 1.94
C ASP A 44 -10.13 -11.16 2.34
N LEU A 45 -8.84 -10.85 2.11
CA LEU A 45 -7.73 -11.69 2.54
C LEU A 45 -7.66 -11.85 4.06
N ALA A 46 -7.86 -10.76 4.80
CA ALA A 46 -7.85 -10.80 6.26
C ALA A 46 -8.99 -11.66 6.82
N ARG A 47 -10.20 -11.53 6.24
CA ARG A 47 -11.37 -12.36 6.63
C ARG A 47 -11.13 -13.84 6.35
N GLU A 48 -10.59 -14.18 5.17
CA GLU A 48 -10.30 -15.56 4.81
C GLU A 48 -9.20 -16.15 5.69
N LEU A 49 -8.16 -15.37 6.03
CA LEU A 49 -7.12 -15.80 6.96
C LEU A 49 -7.72 -16.09 8.35
N ALA A 50 -8.52 -15.19 8.91
CA ALA A 50 -9.15 -15.38 10.21
C ALA A 50 -10.05 -16.62 10.24
N ARG A 51 -10.83 -16.85 9.17
CA ARG A 51 -11.66 -18.04 9.00
C ARG A 51 -10.85 -19.33 9.04
N ARG A 52 -9.68 -19.35 8.37
CA ARG A 52 -8.78 -20.53 8.36
C ARG A 52 -8.07 -20.76 9.68
N LEU A 53 -7.74 -19.69 10.38
CA LEU A 53 -7.18 -19.77 11.74
C LEU A 53 -8.22 -20.18 12.79
N GLY A 54 -9.52 -20.14 12.46
CA GLY A 54 -10.61 -20.42 13.39
C GLY A 54 -10.75 -19.37 14.49
N VAL A 55 -10.38 -18.12 14.22
CA VAL A 55 -10.41 -17.02 15.21
C VAL A 55 -11.27 -15.85 14.74
N ALA A 56 -11.71 -15.02 15.68
CA ALA A 56 -12.37 -13.76 15.37
C ALA A 56 -11.39 -12.78 14.72
N ILE A 57 -11.90 -11.88 13.85
CA ILE A 57 -11.13 -10.82 13.25
C ILE A 57 -11.42 -9.47 13.90
N GLU A 58 -10.38 -8.65 14.02
CA GLU A 58 -10.46 -7.25 14.43
C GLU A 58 -9.72 -6.41 13.38
N PHE A 59 -10.40 -5.44 12.77
CA PHE A 59 -9.77 -4.51 11.83
C PHE A 59 -9.21 -3.31 12.58
N VAL A 60 -7.92 -3.04 12.39
CA VAL A 60 -7.22 -1.88 12.95
C VAL A 60 -7.02 -0.86 11.82
N PRO A 61 -7.83 0.22 11.76
CA PRO A 61 -7.82 1.16 10.66
C PRO A 61 -6.65 2.14 10.73
N TYR A 62 -6.05 2.41 9.57
CA TYR A 62 -5.03 3.43 9.38
C TYR A 62 -5.34 4.25 8.13
N ASP A 63 -4.97 5.51 8.13
CA ASP A 63 -5.16 6.45 7.00
C ASP A 63 -3.89 6.63 6.14
N ALA A 64 -2.75 6.01 6.55
CA ALA A 64 -1.50 6.06 5.81
C ALA A 64 -0.62 4.84 6.10
N ALA A 65 0.17 4.42 5.11
CA ALA A 65 1.08 3.28 5.22
C ALA A 65 2.15 3.47 6.31
N GLY A 66 2.67 4.69 6.47
CA GLY A 66 3.63 5.01 7.53
C GLY A 66 3.08 4.76 8.93
N LYS A 67 1.80 5.09 9.16
CA LYS A 67 1.13 4.84 10.45
C LYS A 67 0.92 3.35 10.75
N VAL A 68 0.73 2.51 9.71
CA VAL A 68 0.71 1.05 9.90
C VAL A 68 2.06 0.58 10.45
N VAL A 69 3.16 1.07 9.88
CA VAL A 69 4.52 0.75 10.37
C VAL A 69 4.75 1.27 11.79
N GLU A 70 4.28 2.45 12.13
CA GLU A 70 4.34 2.99 13.51
C GLU A 70 3.59 2.11 14.50
N GLY A 71 2.43 1.55 14.09
CA GLY A 71 1.63 0.64 14.91
C GLY A 71 2.36 -0.65 15.31
N LEU A 72 3.44 -1.04 14.59
CA LEU A 72 4.30 -2.16 14.94
C LEU A 72 4.97 -1.97 16.31
N LYS A 73 5.40 -0.76 16.62
CA LYS A 73 6.11 -0.44 17.88
C LYS A 73 5.22 -0.66 19.11
N SER A 74 3.92 -0.47 18.97
CA SER A 74 2.93 -0.69 20.03
C SER A 74 2.26 -2.07 19.95
N GLN A 75 2.72 -2.94 19.03
CA GLN A 75 2.12 -4.26 18.78
C GLN A 75 0.60 -4.17 18.53
N ALA A 76 0.17 -3.13 17.82
CA ALA A 76 -1.24 -2.84 17.61
C ALA A 76 -1.95 -3.82 16.66
N TRP A 77 -1.19 -4.58 15.86
CA TRP A 77 -1.71 -5.50 14.85
C TRP A 77 -0.86 -6.77 14.74
N ASP A 78 -1.41 -7.80 14.14
CA ASP A 78 -0.78 -9.10 13.93
C ASP A 78 -0.44 -9.36 12.46
N VAL A 79 -1.28 -8.85 11.56
CA VAL A 79 -1.03 -8.87 10.11
C VAL A 79 -1.26 -7.50 9.50
N CYS A 80 -0.53 -7.19 8.44
CA CYS A 80 -0.67 -5.94 7.70
C CYS A 80 -0.71 -6.19 6.19
N PHE A 81 -1.13 -5.16 5.43
CA PHE A 81 -1.20 -5.14 3.98
C PHE A 81 -0.45 -3.91 3.50
N LEU A 82 0.82 -4.09 3.12
CA LEU A 82 1.73 -3.03 2.76
C LEU A 82 2.55 -3.38 1.53
N ALA A 83 3.07 -2.36 0.86
CA ALA A 83 4.10 -2.55 -0.14
C ALA A 83 5.38 -3.10 0.49
N ILE A 84 5.98 -4.09 -0.16
CA ILE A 84 7.31 -4.58 0.19
C ILE A 84 8.32 -3.45 -0.01
N ASP A 85 9.10 -3.17 1.03
CA ASP A 85 10.19 -2.20 1.00
C ASP A 85 11.32 -2.66 1.93
N PRO A 86 12.61 -2.47 1.58
CA PRO A 86 13.73 -2.92 2.41
C PRO A 86 13.70 -2.40 3.86
N LEU A 87 13.29 -1.13 4.07
CA LEU A 87 13.18 -0.56 5.41
C LEU A 87 12.07 -1.23 6.23
N ARG A 88 10.93 -1.53 5.60
CA ARG A 88 9.83 -2.25 6.26
C ARG A 88 10.17 -3.71 6.51
N ALA A 89 10.89 -4.35 5.59
CA ALA A 89 11.31 -5.74 5.72
C ALA A 89 12.34 -5.97 6.83
N ALA A 90 12.92 -4.93 7.41
CA ALA A 90 13.72 -5.04 8.63
C ALA A 90 12.91 -5.58 9.82
N ASP A 91 11.63 -5.18 9.94
CA ASP A 91 10.77 -5.47 11.08
C ASP A 91 9.53 -6.30 10.72
N ILE A 92 9.23 -6.48 9.43
CA ILE A 92 8.06 -7.20 8.92
C ILE A 92 8.50 -8.35 8.02
N SER A 93 7.99 -9.55 8.29
CA SER A 93 8.11 -10.71 7.41
C SER A 93 6.98 -10.65 6.38
N PHE A 94 7.30 -10.42 5.11
CA PHE A 94 6.34 -10.31 4.01
C PHE A 94 6.15 -11.65 3.29
N THR A 95 4.95 -11.86 2.76
CA THR A 95 4.63 -12.91 1.77
C THR A 95 5.15 -12.51 0.39
N ALA A 96 4.99 -13.41 -0.61
CA ALA A 96 4.97 -13.00 -2.00
C ALA A 96 3.87 -11.94 -2.23
N PRO A 97 4.04 -11.03 -3.21
CA PRO A 97 3.04 -10.01 -3.48
C PRO A 97 1.76 -10.62 -4.05
N TYR A 98 0.60 -10.01 -3.75
CA TYR A 98 -0.69 -10.36 -4.33
C TYR A 98 -1.18 -9.35 -5.38
N ALA A 99 -0.66 -8.13 -5.32
CA ALA A 99 -1.02 -7.06 -6.25
C ALA A 99 0.19 -6.18 -6.56
N VAL A 100 0.20 -5.59 -7.76
CA VAL A 100 1.19 -4.61 -8.21
C VAL A 100 0.48 -3.33 -8.62
N ILE A 101 0.94 -2.19 -8.12
CA ILE A 101 0.46 -0.86 -8.49
C ILE A 101 1.61 -0.06 -9.08
N GLU A 102 1.37 0.67 -10.16
CA GLU A 102 2.37 1.56 -10.75
C GLU A 102 2.54 2.84 -9.91
N GLY A 103 3.79 3.17 -9.59
CA GLY A 103 4.19 4.48 -9.07
C GLY A 103 4.54 5.41 -10.24
N VAL A 104 3.87 6.56 -10.32
CA VAL A 104 4.02 7.51 -11.44
C VAL A 104 4.21 8.94 -10.93
N TYR A 105 4.69 9.81 -11.82
CA TYR A 105 4.76 11.25 -11.58
C TYR A 105 3.63 12.00 -12.28
N LEU A 106 3.11 13.00 -11.60
CA LEU A 106 2.19 14.01 -12.12
C LEU A 106 2.93 15.35 -12.19
N VAL A 107 2.79 16.07 -13.28
CA VAL A 107 3.40 17.38 -13.52
C VAL A 107 2.37 18.33 -14.17
N ALA A 108 2.64 19.64 -14.17
CA ALA A 108 1.83 20.57 -14.94
C ALA A 108 1.88 20.24 -16.43
N GLU A 109 0.79 20.46 -17.18
CA GLU A 109 0.74 20.28 -18.63
C GLU A 109 1.86 21.05 -19.33
N ALA A 110 2.08 22.31 -18.91
CA ALA A 110 3.13 23.19 -19.45
C ALA A 110 4.53 22.89 -18.89
N SER A 111 4.69 21.94 -17.96
CA SER A 111 6.00 21.62 -17.37
C SER A 111 7.01 21.20 -18.44
N PRO A 112 8.27 21.65 -18.37
CA PRO A 112 9.33 21.17 -19.26
C PRO A 112 9.75 19.72 -18.97
N ILE A 113 9.39 19.15 -17.79
CA ILE A 113 9.69 17.77 -17.42
C ILE A 113 8.86 16.82 -18.28
N ARG A 114 9.51 15.99 -19.11
CA ARG A 114 8.86 15.05 -20.05
C ARG A 114 9.13 13.58 -19.74
N SER A 115 10.12 13.31 -18.91
CA SER A 115 10.53 11.95 -18.53
C SER A 115 10.88 11.84 -17.06
N ASN A 116 10.87 10.61 -16.51
CA ASN A 116 11.23 10.35 -15.12
C ASN A 116 12.65 10.81 -14.78
N ALA A 117 13.59 10.66 -15.73
CA ALA A 117 14.98 11.09 -15.54
C ALA A 117 15.12 12.60 -15.34
N GLU A 118 14.17 13.38 -15.86
CA GLU A 118 14.19 14.83 -15.72
C GLU A 118 13.62 15.34 -14.40
N VAL A 119 13.02 14.47 -13.60
CA VAL A 119 12.52 14.81 -12.26
C VAL A 119 13.68 15.01 -11.29
N ASP A 120 14.76 14.22 -11.40
CA ASP A 120 15.89 14.32 -10.48
C ASP A 120 16.89 15.43 -10.91
N ARG A 121 16.47 16.68 -10.77
CA ARG A 121 17.29 17.86 -11.07
C ARG A 121 17.31 18.84 -9.88
N PRO A 122 18.40 19.59 -9.70
CA PRO A 122 18.45 20.66 -8.71
C PRO A 122 17.29 21.65 -8.90
N GLY A 123 16.63 22.00 -7.81
CA GLY A 123 15.51 22.93 -7.78
C GLY A 123 14.13 22.30 -8.06
N VAL A 124 14.06 21.05 -8.52
CA VAL A 124 12.78 20.32 -8.66
C VAL A 124 12.30 19.86 -7.28
N ARG A 125 11.05 20.17 -6.97
CA ARG A 125 10.35 19.82 -5.71
C ARG A 125 9.32 18.74 -5.99
N VAL A 126 9.53 17.56 -5.41
CA VAL A 126 8.67 16.36 -5.60
C VAL A 126 7.81 16.15 -4.36
N GLY A 127 6.50 16.31 -4.50
CA GLY A 127 5.52 16.04 -3.44
C GLY A 127 5.28 14.55 -3.25
N VAL A 128 5.31 14.08 -2.00
CA VAL A 128 5.03 12.69 -1.64
C VAL A 128 4.21 12.62 -0.34
N ILE A 129 3.50 11.50 -0.15
CA ILE A 129 2.92 11.19 1.17
C ILE A 129 4.02 10.55 2.02
N VAL A 130 4.25 11.11 3.20
CA VAL A 130 5.28 10.64 4.14
C VAL A 130 5.10 9.15 4.46
N GLY A 131 6.21 8.39 4.40
CA GLY A 131 6.23 6.95 4.70
C GLY A 131 5.50 6.06 3.68
N SER A 132 5.07 6.60 2.55
CA SER A 132 4.55 5.81 1.43
C SER A 132 5.66 5.00 0.76
N ALA A 133 5.30 3.97 -0.03
CA ALA A 133 6.27 3.16 -0.75
C ALA A 133 7.12 4.01 -1.71
N TYR A 134 6.50 4.97 -2.38
CA TYR A 134 7.19 5.87 -3.30
C TYR A 134 8.04 6.93 -2.56
N ASP A 135 7.66 7.39 -1.36
CA ASP A 135 8.54 8.22 -0.53
C ASP A 135 9.81 7.46 -0.15
N LEU A 136 9.67 6.23 0.34
CA LEU A 136 10.81 5.40 0.73
C LEU A 136 11.73 5.10 -0.47
N PHE A 137 11.14 4.76 -1.62
CA PHE A 137 11.87 4.50 -2.85
C PHE A 137 12.62 5.77 -3.32
N LEU A 138 11.91 6.88 -3.48
CA LEU A 138 12.49 8.13 -3.99
C LEU A 138 13.53 8.73 -3.05
N SER A 139 13.41 8.51 -1.75
CA SER A 139 14.44 8.90 -0.76
C SER A 139 15.78 8.20 -0.97
N ARG A 140 15.78 7.02 -1.59
CA ARG A 140 17.01 6.30 -1.96
C ARG A 140 17.51 6.65 -3.36
N GLU A 141 16.59 6.90 -4.28
CA GLU A 141 16.92 7.07 -5.71
C GLU A 141 17.26 8.51 -6.10
N LEU A 142 16.48 9.50 -5.64
CA LEU A 142 16.70 10.90 -6.01
C LEU A 142 17.96 11.46 -5.34
N LYS A 143 18.78 12.14 -6.12
CA LYS A 143 20.06 12.71 -5.68
C LYS A 143 20.07 14.24 -5.68
N HIS A 144 19.25 14.86 -6.50
CA HIS A 144 19.28 16.29 -6.77
C HIS A 144 17.96 17.00 -6.48
N ALA A 145 16.84 16.33 -6.73
CA ALA A 145 15.52 16.88 -6.44
C ALA A 145 15.22 16.92 -4.93
N THR A 146 14.40 17.87 -4.52
CA THR A 146 13.95 18.02 -3.14
C THR A 146 12.64 17.28 -2.93
N ILE A 147 12.60 16.33 -2.00
CA ILE A 147 11.37 15.65 -1.61
C ILE A 147 10.61 16.49 -0.59
N VAL A 148 9.37 16.84 -0.93
CA VAL A 148 8.45 17.59 -0.05
C VAL A 148 7.37 16.64 0.46
N ARG A 149 7.34 16.41 1.75
CA ARG A 149 6.46 15.43 2.39
C ARG A 149 5.21 16.06 2.95
N ALA A 150 4.07 15.42 2.75
CA ALA A 150 2.81 15.77 3.40
C ALA A 150 2.15 14.52 4.01
N ALA A 151 1.21 14.72 4.94
CA ALA A 151 0.62 13.62 5.69
C ALA A 151 -0.37 12.78 4.87
N ALA A 152 -0.99 13.36 3.84
CA ALA A 152 -2.02 12.71 3.03
C ALA A 152 -2.05 13.29 1.60
N SER A 153 -2.74 12.60 0.67
CA SER A 153 -2.86 13.03 -0.73
C SER A 153 -3.46 14.43 -0.87
N ALA A 154 -4.49 14.76 -0.11
CA ALA A 154 -5.10 16.10 -0.14
C ALA A 154 -4.07 17.19 0.20
N ALA A 155 -3.27 16.99 1.25
CA ALA A 155 -2.23 17.93 1.65
C ALA A 155 -1.10 18.07 0.61
N VAL A 156 -0.76 16.99 -0.12
CA VAL A 156 0.18 17.06 -1.26
C VAL A 156 -0.43 17.95 -2.36
N MET A 157 -1.71 17.76 -2.68
CA MET A 157 -2.38 18.56 -3.72
C MET A 157 -2.58 20.02 -3.30
N ASP A 158 -2.78 20.31 -2.02
CA ASP A 158 -2.80 21.69 -1.50
C ASP A 158 -1.43 22.38 -1.71
N LEU A 159 -0.32 21.67 -1.47
CA LEU A 159 1.02 22.18 -1.77
C LEU A 159 1.23 22.41 -3.27
N TRP A 160 0.66 21.54 -4.12
CA TRP A 160 0.66 21.72 -5.57
C TRP A 160 -0.05 23.00 -5.97
N VAL A 161 -1.29 23.18 -5.53
CA VAL A 161 -2.10 24.38 -5.83
C VAL A 161 -1.42 25.66 -5.33
N ALA A 162 -0.71 25.60 -4.20
CA ALA A 162 0.07 26.72 -3.66
C ALA A 162 1.38 27.00 -4.45
N GLY A 163 1.65 26.29 -5.55
CA GLY A 163 2.86 26.46 -6.36
C GLY A 163 4.15 26.05 -5.64
N LYS A 164 4.07 25.16 -4.67
CA LYS A 164 5.22 24.70 -3.86
C LYS A 164 5.86 23.41 -4.41
N LEU A 165 5.29 22.84 -5.47
CA LEU A 165 5.76 21.59 -6.07
C LEU A 165 5.92 21.75 -7.58
N ASP A 166 6.86 21.00 -8.15
CA ASP A 166 7.13 20.91 -9.58
C ASP A 166 6.67 19.55 -10.13
N SER A 167 6.58 18.54 -9.27
CA SER A 167 6.05 17.20 -9.55
C SER A 167 5.37 16.62 -8.31
N VAL A 168 4.43 15.71 -8.51
CA VAL A 168 3.83 14.87 -7.46
C VAL A 168 4.08 13.41 -7.81
N ALA A 169 4.61 12.64 -6.87
CA ALA A 169 4.75 11.19 -7.00
C ALA A 169 3.62 10.50 -6.23
N GLY A 170 3.08 9.43 -6.81
CA GLY A 170 1.99 8.68 -6.17
C GLY A 170 1.64 7.41 -6.93
N VAL A 171 0.64 6.69 -6.40
CA VAL A 171 0.05 5.55 -7.09
C VAL A 171 -0.80 6.04 -8.27
N LYS A 172 -0.64 5.41 -9.43
CA LYS A 172 -1.25 5.83 -10.68
C LYS A 172 -2.77 6.09 -10.57
N PRO A 173 -3.60 5.20 -10.01
CA PRO A 173 -5.04 5.42 -9.94
C PRO A 173 -5.44 6.66 -9.15
N GLN A 174 -4.70 6.97 -8.07
CA GLN A 174 -4.94 8.16 -7.27
C GLN A 174 -4.57 9.43 -8.05
N LEU A 175 -3.41 9.44 -8.70
CA LEU A 175 -2.98 10.59 -9.49
C LEU A 175 -3.85 10.80 -10.74
N GLU A 176 -4.39 9.74 -11.34
CA GLU A 176 -5.42 9.85 -12.39
C GLU A 176 -6.70 10.53 -11.88
N ALA A 177 -7.15 10.18 -10.67
CA ALA A 177 -8.30 10.82 -10.06
C ALA A 177 -8.03 12.31 -9.75
N ASP A 178 -6.84 12.63 -9.24
CA ASP A 178 -6.43 14.00 -8.96
C ASP A 178 -6.30 14.83 -10.26
N ALA A 179 -5.74 14.28 -11.33
CA ALA A 179 -5.64 14.94 -12.64
C ALA A 179 -7.02 15.22 -13.29
N ARG A 180 -8.01 14.35 -13.05
CA ARG A 180 -9.39 14.64 -13.50
C ARG A 180 -10.05 15.78 -12.72
N ARG A 181 -9.70 15.93 -11.46
CA ARG A 181 -10.25 16.95 -10.56
C ARG A 181 -9.58 18.32 -10.71
N ILE A 182 -8.29 18.34 -11.01
CA ILE A 182 -7.47 19.55 -11.12
C ILE A 182 -7.00 19.70 -12.58
N PRO A 183 -7.55 20.66 -13.34
CA PRO A 183 -7.15 20.87 -14.73
C PRO A 183 -5.67 21.28 -14.87
N GLY A 184 -5.12 21.03 -16.06
CA GLY A 184 -3.76 21.43 -16.39
C GLY A 184 -2.66 20.53 -15.82
N LEU A 185 -2.99 19.28 -15.47
CA LEU A 185 -2.08 18.25 -15.02
C LEU A 185 -1.95 17.13 -16.06
N ARG A 186 -0.76 16.56 -16.16
CA ARG A 186 -0.51 15.33 -16.93
C ARG A 186 0.43 14.41 -16.18
N MET A 187 0.25 13.12 -16.39
CA MET A 187 1.19 12.10 -15.93
C MET A 187 2.39 11.99 -16.87
N LEU A 188 3.55 11.64 -16.32
CA LEU A 188 4.68 11.21 -17.14
C LEU A 188 4.38 9.81 -17.73
N PRO A 189 4.93 9.51 -18.95
CA PRO A 189 4.45 8.36 -19.74
C PRO A 189 4.84 6.99 -19.19
N ARG A 190 5.74 6.92 -18.21
CA ARG A 190 6.23 5.65 -17.64
C ARG A 190 6.14 5.65 -16.13
N ALA A 191 5.82 4.49 -15.56
CA ALA A 191 6.00 4.24 -14.13
C ALA A 191 7.49 4.36 -13.77
N PHE A 192 7.79 4.95 -12.61
CA PHE A 192 9.15 4.99 -12.08
C PHE A 192 9.43 3.81 -11.14
N MET A 193 8.37 3.16 -10.63
CA MET A 193 8.47 1.95 -9.82
C MET A 193 7.23 1.06 -9.96
N ALA A 194 7.41 -0.24 -9.71
CA ALA A 194 6.35 -1.19 -9.45
C ALA A 194 6.21 -1.36 -7.93
N ILE A 195 5.02 -1.13 -7.40
CA ILE A 195 4.72 -1.19 -5.96
C ILE A 195 4.11 -2.56 -5.67
N ASN A 196 4.91 -3.49 -5.18
CA ASN A 196 4.51 -4.85 -4.84
C ASN A 196 3.79 -4.88 -3.49
N GLN A 197 2.48 -5.11 -3.48
CA GLN A 197 1.65 -5.18 -2.29
C GLN A 197 1.60 -6.61 -1.75
N ALA A 198 1.90 -6.79 -0.48
CA ALA A 198 1.95 -8.09 0.18
C ALA A 198 1.27 -8.09 1.55
N MET A 199 0.97 -9.27 2.06
CA MET A 199 0.67 -9.44 3.48
C MET A 199 1.97 -9.50 4.27
N GLY A 200 1.93 -9.11 5.54
CA GLY A 200 3.07 -9.22 6.43
C GLY A 200 2.66 -9.44 7.87
N THR A 201 3.58 -9.98 8.65
CA THR A 201 3.47 -10.16 10.11
C THR A 201 4.74 -9.63 10.78
N PRO A 202 4.70 -9.19 12.05
CA PRO A 202 5.91 -8.77 12.75
C PRO A 202 6.99 -9.85 12.72
N ARG A 203 8.25 -9.46 12.55
CA ARG A 203 9.39 -10.40 12.64
C ARG A 203 9.41 -11.11 13.98
N GLY A 204 9.98 -12.32 13.99
CA GLY A 204 10.04 -13.19 15.17
C GLY A 204 8.82 -14.10 15.33
N ARG A 205 7.85 -14.01 14.43
CA ARG A 205 6.66 -14.87 14.37
C ARG A 205 6.85 -15.92 13.26
N GLU A 206 7.79 -16.83 13.45
CA GLU A 206 8.28 -17.73 12.39
C GLU A 206 7.21 -18.70 11.86
N ALA A 207 6.42 -19.30 12.76
CA ALA A 207 5.34 -20.21 12.37
C ALA A 207 4.22 -19.46 11.65
N GLY A 208 3.89 -18.27 12.13
CA GLY A 208 2.92 -17.37 11.51
C GLY A 208 3.36 -16.89 10.14
N ALA A 209 4.62 -16.48 9.99
CA ALA A 209 5.17 -16.00 8.72
C ALA A 209 5.17 -17.10 7.65
N ARG A 210 5.54 -18.34 8.02
CA ARG A 210 5.49 -19.50 7.12
C ARG A 210 4.07 -19.79 6.67
N TYR A 211 3.15 -19.89 7.64
CA TYR A 211 1.74 -20.15 7.34
C TYR A 211 1.13 -19.04 6.45
N LEU A 212 1.47 -17.78 6.71
CA LEU A 212 1.04 -16.64 5.90
C LEU A 212 1.55 -16.73 4.46
N GLY A 213 2.80 -17.18 4.27
CA GLY A 213 3.37 -17.45 2.96
C GLY A 213 2.61 -18.54 2.20
N GLU A 214 2.37 -19.71 2.84
CA GLU A 214 1.61 -20.82 2.28
C GLU A 214 0.17 -20.40 1.96
N PHE A 215 -0.47 -19.64 2.85
CA PHE A 215 -1.79 -19.07 2.63
C PHE A 215 -1.81 -18.19 1.37
N MET A 216 -0.83 -17.31 1.18
CA MET A 216 -0.79 -16.43 0.02
C MET A 216 -0.65 -17.22 -1.29
N GLU A 217 0.23 -18.22 -1.33
CA GLU A 217 0.40 -19.08 -2.52
C GLU A 217 -0.91 -19.83 -2.85
N GLU A 218 -1.60 -20.32 -1.83
CA GLU A 218 -2.90 -20.96 -2.04
C GLU A 218 -3.97 -19.99 -2.53
N MET A 219 -4.01 -18.74 -2.00
CA MET A 219 -4.95 -17.71 -2.48
C MET A 219 -4.71 -17.34 -3.94
N LYS A 220 -3.45 -17.35 -4.38
CA LYS A 220 -3.07 -17.16 -5.79
C LYS A 220 -3.53 -18.37 -6.62
N ALA A 221 -3.16 -19.58 -6.23
CA ALA A 221 -3.43 -20.82 -6.97
C ALA A 221 -4.93 -21.14 -7.07
N SER A 222 -5.72 -20.85 -6.04
CA SER A 222 -7.17 -21.12 -6.04
C SER A 222 -8.01 -20.12 -6.85
N GLY A 223 -7.38 -19.04 -7.36
CA GLY A 223 -8.09 -17.96 -8.04
C GLY A 223 -8.81 -16.99 -7.09
N PHE A 224 -8.60 -17.10 -5.78
CA PHE A 224 -9.20 -16.19 -4.80
C PHE A 224 -8.81 -14.73 -5.07
N ILE A 225 -7.53 -14.47 -5.39
CA ILE A 225 -7.04 -13.12 -5.73
C ILE A 225 -7.79 -12.57 -6.95
N ALA A 226 -7.92 -13.35 -8.03
CA ALA A 226 -8.65 -12.93 -9.23
C ALA A 226 -10.13 -12.59 -8.94
N GLN A 227 -10.79 -13.45 -8.16
CA GLN A 227 -12.17 -13.23 -7.74
C GLN A 227 -12.31 -11.99 -6.85
N ALA A 228 -11.35 -11.75 -5.93
CA ALA A 228 -11.35 -10.56 -5.09
C ALA A 228 -11.14 -9.29 -5.91
N PHE A 229 -10.25 -9.30 -6.92
CA PHE A 229 -10.11 -8.18 -7.87
C PHE A 229 -11.42 -7.88 -8.58
N ALA A 230 -12.08 -8.89 -9.12
CA ALA A 230 -13.37 -8.75 -9.83
C ALA A 230 -14.48 -8.23 -8.89
N ARG A 231 -14.64 -8.85 -7.72
CA ARG A 231 -15.67 -8.49 -6.73
C ARG A 231 -15.54 -7.04 -6.23
N ASN A 232 -14.31 -6.61 -5.98
CA ASN A 232 -14.01 -5.25 -5.52
C ASN A 232 -13.83 -4.26 -6.67
N ARG A 233 -14.02 -4.68 -7.95
CA ARG A 233 -13.87 -3.84 -9.15
C ARG A 233 -12.55 -3.08 -9.16
N ILE A 234 -11.46 -3.75 -8.78
CA ILE A 234 -10.15 -3.11 -8.66
C ILE A 234 -9.65 -2.72 -10.06
N THR A 235 -9.38 -1.44 -10.24
CA THR A 235 -8.77 -0.88 -11.44
C THR A 235 -7.46 -0.19 -11.06
N GLY A 236 -6.49 -0.17 -12.00
CA GLY A 236 -5.20 0.47 -11.78
C GLY A 236 -4.21 -0.30 -10.90
N ALA A 237 -4.53 -1.54 -10.58
CA ALA A 237 -3.61 -2.55 -10.06
C ALA A 237 -3.70 -3.80 -10.92
N SER A 238 -2.63 -4.58 -10.98
CA SER A 238 -2.59 -5.91 -11.57
C SER A 238 -2.37 -6.97 -10.49
N MET A 239 -2.81 -8.19 -10.75
CA MET A 239 -2.41 -9.33 -9.92
C MET A 239 -0.89 -9.50 -10.03
N ALA A 240 -0.25 -9.82 -8.92
CA ALA A 240 1.15 -10.22 -8.95
C ALA A 240 1.29 -11.64 -9.53
N PRO A 241 2.38 -11.92 -10.25
CA PRO A 241 2.65 -13.24 -10.82
C PRO A 241 2.82 -14.34 -9.76
#